data_38411154ccc28a7a463111c030334db5
#
_entry.id   38411154ccc28a7a463111c030334db5
#
_cell.length_a   1.000
_cell.length_b   1.000
_cell.length_c   1.000
_cell.angle_alpha   90.00
_cell.angle_beta   90.00
_cell.angle_gamma   90.00
#
_symmetry.space_group_name_H-M   'P 1'
#
loop_
_entity.id
_entity.type
_entity.pdbx_description
1 polymer ?
#
loop_
_entity_poly.entity_id
_entity_poly.type
_entity_poly.pdbx_seq_one_letter_code
_entity_poly.pdbx_strand_id
1 'polypeptide(L)'
;IGADDYIGDINLARTSLKLNLAGQSILRELVSQFDIDCQMKACGKYQAAVENRGIAVLDAYRRGLEKLDQPFQMIDADELPEHLGTRFYRKALFTPGAVLLQPSGLVKGLADHLPSNVTLYERTPILEVEYGAKTILKHAHGSITADKLILANNSFGMRFGFLQGRMLPIYTYASITRPLTEEEQARLGGKPFWGAIPADPFGTTVRRTPDNRLLIRNSFSFNPDGRSQHKYLERFAVRHRASFDRRFPMLPDLPFEYTWGGALALSRNHEGYFGELGPNVYGALCCNGLGVTRGTATG
;
A
#
# COMPACT_ATOMS: atom_id res chain seq x y z
N ILE A 1 14.79 11.37 1.97
CA ILE A 1 14.06 12.64 2.17
C ILE A 1 14.52 13.17 3.51
N GLY A 2 15.16 14.34 3.53
CA GLY A 2 15.58 15.02 4.77
C GLY A 2 14.35 15.49 5.56
N ALA A 3 14.49 15.64 6.88
CA ALA A 3 13.41 16.12 7.74
C ALA A 3 12.92 17.53 7.36
N ASP A 4 13.73 18.31 6.65
CA ASP A 4 13.43 19.70 6.33
C ASP A 4 12.56 19.88 5.09
N ASP A 5 12.45 18.87 4.22
CA ASP A 5 11.69 18.94 2.95
C ASP A 5 10.90 17.65 2.69
N TYR A 6 9.85 17.43 3.49
CA TYR A 6 9.02 16.21 3.40
C TYR A 6 8.23 16.10 2.10
N ILE A 7 7.79 17.21 1.52
CA ILE A 7 6.96 17.21 0.31
C ILE A 7 7.75 17.44 -0.98
N GLY A 8 9.03 17.85 -0.89
CA GLY A 8 9.85 18.20 -2.04
C GLY A 8 9.30 19.37 -2.85
N ASP A 9 9.33 19.29 -4.18
CA ASP A 9 8.79 20.33 -5.05
C ASP A 9 7.27 20.49 -4.87
N ILE A 10 6.84 21.71 -4.58
CA ILE A 10 5.43 22.03 -4.25
C ILE A 10 4.48 21.79 -5.44
N ASN A 11 4.92 22.00 -6.68
CA ASN A 11 4.07 21.81 -7.84
C ASN A 11 3.89 20.31 -8.13
N LEU A 12 4.95 19.53 -7.96
CA LEU A 12 4.88 18.07 -8.05
C LEU A 12 3.99 17.50 -6.93
N ALA A 13 4.13 18.01 -5.70
CA ALA A 13 3.28 17.63 -4.57
C ALA A 13 1.79 17.96 -4.83
N ARG A 14 1.47 19.13 -5.38
CA ARG A 14 0.10 19.48 -5.79
C ARG A 14 -0.44 18.58 -6.87
N THR A 15 0.36 18.24 -7.87
CA THR A 15 -0.04 17.31 -8.94
C THR A 15 -0.31 15.92 -8.37
N SER A 16 0.58 15.41 -7.52
CA SER A 16 0.42 14.13 -6.84
C SER A 16 -0.82 14.09 -5.95
N LEU A 17 -1.12 15.20 -5.25
CA LEU A 17 -2.34 15.33 -4.45
C LEU A 17 -3.60 15.25 -5.33
N LYS A 18 -3.65 15.99 -6.44
CA LYS A 18 -4.78 15.94 -7.38
C LYS A 18 -5.02 14.54 -7.92
N LEU A 19 -3.96 13.84 -8.33
CA LEU A 19 -4.05 12.45 -8.81
C LEU A 19 -4.56 11.50 -7.72
N ASN A 20 -4.07 11.64 -6.49
CA ASN A 20 -4.55 10.82 -5.38
C ASN A 20 -6.03 11.07 -5.05
N LEU A 21 -6.47 12.33 -5.06
CA LEU A 21 -7.88 12.67 -4.82
C LEU A 21 -8.78 12.16 -5.95
N ALA A 22 -8.37 12.31 -7.22
CA ALA A 22 -9.10 11.77 -8.37
C ALA A 22 -9.21 10.24 -8.28
N GLY A 23 -8.11 9.53 -8.01
CA GLY A 23 -8.14 8.09 -7.84
C GLY A 23 -9.03 7.62 -6.68
N GLN A 24 -9.06 8.36 -5.57
CA GLN A 24 -10.00 8.07 -4.48
C GLN A 24 -11.46 8.30 -4.87
N SER A 25 -11.76 9.36 -5.62
CA SER A 25 -13.13 9.62 -6.12
C SER A 25 -13.61 8.48 -7.00
N ILE A 26 -12.82 8.12 -8.02
CA ILE A 26 -13.12 7.01 -8.92
C ILE A 26 -13.32 5.70 -8.16
N LEU A 27 -12.45 5.39 -7.19
CA LEU A 27 -12.59 4.17 -6.37
C LEU A 27 -13.90 4.17 -5.57
N ARG A 28 -14.28 5.28 -4.97
CA ARG A 28 -15.54 5.38 -4.21
C ARG A 28 -16.74 5.19 -5.14
N GLU A 29 -16.71 5.79 -6.31
CA GLU A 29 -17.75 5.66 -7.33
C GLU A 29 -17.90 4.21 -7.78
N LEU A 30 -16.80 3.53 -8.15
CA LEU A 30 -16.81 2.12 -8.57
C LEU A 30 -17.29 1.18 -7.46
N VAL A 31 -16.78 1.38 -6.22
CA VAL A 31 -17.21 0.56 -5.08
C VAL A 31 -18.70 0.74 -4.79
N SER A 32 -19.22 1.97 -4.89
CA SER A 32 -20.66 2.24 -4.70
C SER A 32 -21.51 1.74 -5.86
N GLN A 33 -21.06 1.95 -7.11
CA GLN A 33 -21.79 1.56 -8.31
C GLN A 33 -21.99 0.06 -8.41
N PHE A 34 -20.98 -0.71 -8.04
CA PHE A 34 -20.96 -2.18 -8.17
C PHE A 34 -21.18 -2.90 -6.84
N ASP A 35 -21.51 -2.17 -5.77
CA ASP A 35 -21.70 -2.71 -4.42
C ASP A 35 -20.56 -3.66 -3.97
N ILE A 36 -19.31 -3.23 -4.20
CA ILE A 36 -18.13 -4.06 -3.94
C ILE A 36 -17.88 -4.15 -2.43
N ASP A 37 -17.99 -5.36 -1.86
CA ASP A 37 -17.58 -5.60 -0.47
C ASP A 37 -16.04 -5.63 -0.33
N CYS A 38 -15.48 -4.48 -0.10
CA CYS A 38 -14.06 -4.30 0.22
C CYS A 38 -13.83 -3.61 1.55
N GLN A 39 -14.80 -3.63 2.45
CA GLN A 39 -14.73 -3.02 3.79
C GLN A 39 -14.23 -1.56 3.76
N MET A 40 -14.59 -0.79 2.75
CA MET A 40 -14.11 0.58 2.57
C MET A 40 -14.62 1.49 3.70
N LYS A 41 -13.68 2.13 4.43
CA LYS A 41 -13.98 3.05 5.53
C LYS A 41 -13.16 4.33 5.40
N ALA A 42 -13.83 5.48 5.41
CA ALA A 42 -13.21 6.79 5.53
C ALA A 42 -12.81 7.01 6.99
N CYS A 43 -11.58 6.70 7.34
CA CYS A 43 -11.10 6.76 8.73
C CYS A 43 -9.91 7.70 8.94
N GLY A 44 -9.42 8.33 7.86
CA GLY A 44 -8.18 9.08 7.91
C GLY A 44 -6.95 8.18 8.09
N LYS A 45 -5.81 8.82 8.34
CA LYS A 45 -4.53 8.14 8.53
C LYS A 45 -3.74 8.83 9.63
N TYR A 46 -3.15 8.05 10.50
CA TYR A 46 -2.15 8.51 11.46
C TYR A 46 -0.75 8.29 10.88
N GLN A 47 0.12 9.29 10.99
CA GLN A 47 1.56 9.11 10.87
C GLN A 47 2.14 9.26 12.27
N ALA A 48 2.72 8.19 12.82
CA ALA A 48 3.04 8.10 14.23
C ALA A 48 4.54 7.95 14.49
N ALA A 49 5.03 8.68 15.49
CA ALA A 49 6.43 8.72 15.91
C ALA A 49 6.61 8.18 17.32
N VAL A 50 7.75 7.51 17.54
CA VAL A 50 8.20 7.01 18.84
C VAL A 50 9.41 7.78 19.33
N GLU A 51 10.32 8.14 18.42
CA GLU A 51 11.59 8.79 18.70
C GLU A 51 11.61 10.25 18.22
N ASN A 52 12.56 11.04 18.73
CA ASN A 52 12.72 12.45 18.34
C ASN A 52 12.92 12.64 16.84
N ARG A 53 13.61 11.69 16.18
CA ARG A 53 13.80 11.71 14.73
C ARG A 53 12.46 11.63 14.00
N GLY A 54 11.56 10.76 14.42
CA GLY A 54 10.22 10.65 13.86
C GLY A 54 9.37 11.89 14.14
N ILE A 55 9.51 12.51 15.32
CA ILE A 55 8.82 13.78 15.64
C ILE A 55 9.26 14.89 14.68
N ALA A 56 10.56 15.01 14.39
CA ALA A 56 11.06 15.98 13.40
C ALA A 56 10.47 15.75 11.99
N VAL A 57 10.27 14.49 11.59
CA VAL A 57 9.58 14.15 10.32
C VAL A 57 8.12 14.59 10.34
N LEU A 58 7.41 14.42 11.47
CA LEU A 58 6.02 14.90 11.60
C LEU A 58 5.94 16.42 11.48
N ASP A 59 6.86 17.16 12.08
CA ASP A 59 6.90 18.62 11.97
C ASP A 59 7.19 19.08 10.53
N ALA A 60 8.09 18.41 9.81
CA ALA A 60 8.32 18.68 8.40
C ALA A 60 7.08 18.38 7.55
N TYR A 61 6.39 17.28 7.83
CA TYR A 61 5.14 16.92 7.14
C TYR A 61 4.03 17.94 7.42
N ARG A 62 3.89 18.40 8.67
CA ARG A 62 2.96 19.46 9.05
C ARG A 62 3.17 20.73 8.21
N ARG A 63 4.42 21.22 8.13
CA ARG A 63 4.75 22.38 7.28
C ARG A 63 4.41 22.16 5.81
N GLY A 64 4.58 20.92 5.32
CA GLY A 64 4.19 20.54 3.96
C GLY A 64 2.67 20.63 3.73
N LEU A 65 1.89 20.12 4.68
CA LEU A 65 0.42 20.17 4.60
C LEU A 65 -0.11 21.61 4.67
N GLU A 66 0.50 22.47 5.50
CA GLU A 66 0.20 23.91 5.55
C GLU A 66 0.43 24.59 4.19
N LYS A 67 1.57 24.31 3.54
CA LYS A 67 1.86 24.85 2.19
C LYS A 67 0.89 24.35 1.11
N LEU A 68 0.29 23.19 1.33
CA LEU A 68 -0.68 22.56 0.42
C LEU A 68 -2.13 22.87 0.77
N ASP A 69 -2.35 23.64 1.83
CA ASP A 69 -3.70 23.95 2.38
C ASP A 69 -4.51 22.66 2.66
N GLN A 70 -3.84 21.67 3.27
CA GLN A 70 -4.46 20.38 3.58
C GLN A 70 -4.74 20.26 5.08
N PRO A 71 -5.92 19.74 5.47
CA PRO A 71 -6.29 19.58 6.86
C PRO A 71 -5.46 18.51 7.56
N PHE A 72 -5.06 18.79 8.78
CA PHE A 72 -4.38 17.85 9.66
C PHE A 72 -4.68 18.17 11.13
N GLN A 73 -4.37 17.21 12.01
CA GLN A 73 -4.38 17.38 13.45
C GLN A 73 -3.10 16.78 14.02
N MET A 74 -2.42 17.53 14.87
CA MET A 74 -1.34 16.97 15.71
C MET A 74 -1.98 16.35 16.94
N ILE A 75 -1.51 15.17 17.34
CA ILE A 75 -2.04 14.39 18.47
C ILE A 75 -0.87 14.06 19.39
N ASP A 76 -0.96 14.44 20.64
CA ASP A 76 0.08 14.21 21.62
C ASP A 76 -0.09 12.85 22.32
N ALA A 77 0.90 12.46 23.12
CA ALA A 77 1.02 11.11 23.69
C ALA A 77 -0.16 10.71 24.60
N ASP A 78 -0.75 11.65 25.32
CA ASP A 78 -1.87 11.44 26.24
C ASP A 78 -3.20 11.16 25.50
N GLU A 79 -3.39 11.73 24.33
CA GLU A 79 -4.58 11.54 23.48
C GLU A 79 -4.51 10.23 22.64
N LEU A 80 -3.30 9.75 22.30
CA LEU A 80 -3.11 8.60 21.41
C LEU A 80 -3.81 7.29 21.83
N PRO A 81 -3.95 6.97 23.14
CA PRO A 81 -4.71 5.79 23.56
C PRO A 81 -6.19 5.83 23.15
N GLU A 82 -6.81 7.00 23.12
CA GLU A 82 -8.20 7.16 22.68
C GLU A 82 -8.37 6.96 21.17
N HIS A 83 -7.29 7.17 20.40
CA HIS A 83 -7.27 6.98 18.95
C HIS A 83 -6.83 5.57 18.55
N LEU A 84 -5.70 5.10 19.08
CA LEU A 84 -5.00 3.89 18.59
C LEU A 84 -5.03 2.71 19.58
N GLY A 85 -5.57 2.91 20.79
CA GLY A 85 -5.60 1.89 21.84
C GLY A 85 -4.22 1.54 22.41
N THR A 86 -3.22 2.39 22.25
CA THR A 86 -1.84 2.11 22.69
C THR A 86 -1.12 3.37 23.16
N ARG A 87 -0.24 3.22 24.15
CA ARG A 87 0.67 4.27 24.64
C ARG A 87 2.08 4.18 24.01
N PHE A 88 2.25 3.36 23.00
CA PHE A 88 3.56 3.12 22.37
C PHE A 88 4.12 4.35 21.66
N TYR A 89 3.26 5.17 21.07
CA TYR A 89 3.66 6.34 20.29
C TYR A 89 3.72 7.58 21.18
N ARG A 90 4.62 8.51 20.84
CA ARG A 90 4.81 9.78 21.58
C ARG A 90 4.09 10.95 20.91
N LYS A 91 3.90 10.86 19.60
CA LYS A 91 3.23 11.89 18.81
C LYS A 91 2.69 11.30 17.52
N ALA A 92 1.60 11.84 17.01
CA ALA A 92 1.11 11.52 15.68
C ALA A 92 0.59 12.77 14.96
N LEU A 93 0.59 12.68 13.62
CA LEU A 93 -0.11 13.59 12.73
C LEU A 93 -1.24 12.83 12.06
N PHE A 94 -2.46 13.30 12.23
CA PHE A 94 -3.65 12.74 11.61
C PHE A 94 -4.03 13.55 10.38
N THR A 95 -4.36 12.86 9.27
CA THR A 95 -4.95 13.47 8.06
C THR A 95 -6.29 12.78 7.75
N PRO A 96 -7.40 13.53 7.58
CA PRO A 96 -8.74 12.95 7.47
C PRO A 96 -9.04 12.30 6.10
N GLY A 97 -8.30 12.64 5.06
CA GLY A 97 -8.61 12.26 3.67
C GLY A 97 -8.33 10.81 3.29
N ALA A 98 -7.72 10.00 4.18
CA ALA A 98 -7.37 8.62 3.85
C ALA A 98 -8.51 7.63 4.07
N VAL A 99 -8.47 6.54 3.31
CA VAL A 99 -9.44 5.45 3.33
C VAL A 99 -8.74 4.15 3.66
N LEU A 100 -9.33 3.36 4.53
CA LEU A 100 -8.96 1.97 4.78
C LEU A 100 -9.85 1.07 3.94
N LEU A 101 -9.27 0.05 3.31
CA LEU A 101 -10.01 -0.95 2.55
C LEU A 101 -9.28 -2.30 2.54
N GLN A 102 -10.00 -3.35 2.16
CA GLN A 102 -9.46 -4.70 1.94
C GLN A 102 -9.11 -4.86 0.45
N PRO A 103 -7.79 -4.88 0.11
CA PRO A 103 -7.36 -4.79 -1.29
C PRO A 103 -7.81 -5.98 -2.16
N SER A 104 -7.87 -7.19 -1.58
CA SER A 104 -8.29 -8.38 -2.34
C SER A 104 -9.77 -8.33 -2.69
N GLY A 105 -10.64 -7.85 -1.75
CA GLY A 105 -12.04 -7.62 -2.01
C GLY A 105 -12.25 -6.60 -3.12
N LEU A 106 -11.53 -5.49 -3.07
CA LEU A 106 -11.58 -4.47 -4.12
C LEU A 106 -11.22 -5.06 -5.50
N VAL A 107 -10.06 -5.74 -5.61
CA VAL A 107 -9.59 -6.26 -6.91
C VAL A 107 -10.52 -7.34 -7.46
N LYS A 108 -11.02 -8.25 -6.61
CA LYS A 108 -11.99 -9.26 -7.01
C LYS A 108 -13.30 -8.63 -7.46
N GLY A 109 -13.85 -7.71 -6.67
CA GLY A 109 -15.09 -7.03 -7.01
C GLY A 109 -14.99 -6.25 -8.32
N LEU A 110 -13.86 -5.59 -8.61
CA LEU A 110 -13.62 -4.95 -9.90
C LEU A 110 -13.54 -5.98 -11.06
N ALA A 111 -12.89 -7.13 -10.83
CA ALA A 111 -12.77 -8.18 -11.84
C ALA A 111 -14.13 -8.82 -12.17
N ASP A 112 -15.00 -8.99 -11.16
CA ASP A 112 -16.36 -9.54 -11.35
C ASP A 112 -17.29 -8.60 -12.13
N HIS A 113 -16.93 -7.31 -12.26
CA HIS A 113 -17.72 -6.29 -12.95
C HIS A 113 -17.02 -5.72 -14.21
N LEU A 114 -16.13 -6.50 -14.81
CA LEU A 114 -15.50 -6.09 -16.08
C LEU A 114 -16.55 -5.94 -17.18
N PRO A 115 -16.45 -4.93 -18.06
CA PRO A 115 -17.37 -4.75 -19.17
C PRO A 115 -17.29 -5.93 -20.15
N SER A 116 -18.39 -6.20 -20.87
CA SER A 116 -18.53 -7.36 -21.74
C SER A 116 -17.50 -7.45 -22.91
N ASN A 117 -16.87 -6.35 -23.25
CA ASN A 117 -15.79 -6.30 -24.23
C ASN A 117 -14.40 -6.64 -23.66
N VAL A 118 -14.31 -6.94 -22.36
CA VAL A 118 -13.06 -7.33 -21.68
C VAL A 118 -13.11 -8.81 -21.36
N THR A 119 -12.09 -9.55 -21.79
CA THR A 119 -11.92 -10.97 -21.46
C THR A 119 -10.80 -11.13 -20.44
N LEU A 120 -11.09 -11.67 -19.27
CA LEU A 120 -10.12 -11.97 -18.22
C LEU A 120 -9.62 -13.42 -18.36
N TYR A 121 -8.33 -13.59 -18.55
CA TYR A 121 -7.67 -14.89 -18.53
C TYR A 121 -6.92 -15.08 -17.22
N GLU A 122 -7.53 -15.75 -16.26
CA GLU A 122 -6.87 -16.14 -15.02
C GLU A 122 -5.91 -17.32 -15.21
N ARG A 123 -4.96 -17.47 -14.29
CA ARG A 123 -3.96 -18.57 -14.28
C ARG A 123 -3.21 -18.72 -15.60
N THR A 124 -3.11 -17.65 -16.36
CA THR A 124 -2.49 -17.61 -17.69
C THR A 124 -1.24 -16.72 -17.66
N PRO A 125 -0.14 -17.19 -17.04
CA PRO A 125 1.10 -16.41 -17.00
C PRO A 125 1.68 -16.25 -18.40
N ILE A 126 2.00 -15.03 -18.79
CA ILE A 126 2.76 -14.75 -20.02
C ILE A 126 4.23 -15.07 -19.75
N LEU A 127 4.77 -15.96 -20.55
CA LEU A 127 6.13 -16.49 -20.41
C LEU A 127 7.13 -15.73 -21.28
N GLU A 128 6.68 -15.28 -22.47
CA GLU A 128 7.49 -14.58 -23.45
C GLU A 128 6.65 -13.55 -24.20
N VAL A 129 7.27 -12.47 -24.63
CA VAL A 129 6.65 -11.43 -25.46
C VAL A 129 7.52 -11.18 -26.68
N GLU A 130 6.93 -11.30 -27.87
CA GLU A 130 7.54 -10.90 -29.14
C GLU A 130 6.98 -9.53 -29.54
N TYR A 131 7.87 -8.55 -29.63
CA TYR A 131 7.52 -7.18 -29.98
C TYR A 131 7.65 -6.96 -31.50
N GLY A 132 6.67 -6.26 -32.09
CA GLY A 132 6.65 -5.97 -33.52
C GLY A 132 5.49 -5.06 -33.91
N ALA A 133 5.08 -5.09 -35.16
CA ALA A 133 3.87 -4.38 -35.64
C ALA A 133 2.62 -4.80 -34.85
N LYS A 134 2.56 -6.07 -34.48
CA LYS A 134 1.68 -6.63 -33.49
C LYS A 134 2.52 -7.29 -32.40
N THR A 135 2.03 -7.27 -31.16
CA THR A 135 2.68 -7.96 -30.03
C THR A 135 2.11 -9.36 -29.89
N ILE A 136 2.98 -10.36 -29.76
CA ILE A 136 2.58 -11.76 -29.52
C ILE A 136 2.96 -12.13 -28.11
N LEU A 137 1.96 -12.51 -27.30
CA LEU A 137 2.08 -12.91 -25.91
C LEU A 137 2.01 -14.44 -25.83
N LYS A 138 3.10 -15.10 -25.46
CA LYS A 138 3.14 -16.58 -25.37
C LYS A 138 2.84 -17.04 -23.93
N HIS A 139 2.00 -18.04 -23.81
CA HIS A 139 1.68 -18.74 -22.58
C HIS A 139 1.76 -20.25 -22.77
N ALA A 140 1.61 -21.04 -21.70
CA ALA A 140 1.82 -22.50 -21.75
C ALA A 140 0.94 -23.26 -22.75
N HIS A 141 -0.20 -22.69 -23.15
CA HIS A 141 -1.21 -23.36 -23.97
C HIS A 141 -1.44 -22.69 -25.34
N GLY A 142 -0.65 -21.67 -25.69
CA GLY A 142 -0.79 -20.98 -26.97
C GLY A 142 -0.25 -19.54 -26.93
N SER A 143 -0.84 -18.68 -27.76
CA SER A 143 -0.44 -17.28 -27.84
C SER A 143 -1.66 -16.35 -28.03
N ILE A 144 -1.49 -15.10 -27.63
CA ILE A 144 -2.43 -14.01 -27.84
C ILE A 144 -1.72 -12.95 -28.71
N THR A 145 -2.34 -12.53 -29.80
CA THR A 145 -1.85 -11.44 -30.64
C THR A 145 -2.65 -10.17 -30.36
N ALA A 146 -1.96 -9.08 -30.10
CA ALA A 146 -2.57 -7.79 -29.79
C ALA A 146 -1.93 -6.65 -30.60
N ASP A 147 -2.73 -5.64 -30.95
CA ASP A 147 -2.23 -4.43 -31.60
C ASP A 147 -1.49 -3.52 -30.61
N LYS A 148 -1.90 -3.54 -29.34
CA LYS A 148 -1.28 -2.77 -28.24
C LYS A 148 -1.14 -3.65 -27.00
N LEU A 149 -0.07 -3.42 -26.25
CA LEU A 149 0.20 -4.07 -24.96
C LEU A 149 0.28 -3.02 -23.86
N ILE A 150 -0.41 -3.25 -22.75
CA ILE A 150 -0.25 -2.47 -21.52
C ILE A 150 0.34 -3.38 -20.44
N LEU A 151 1.52 -3.03 -19.93
CA LEU A 151 2.14 -3.71 -18.80
C LEU A 151 1.69 -3.03 -17.50
N ALA A 152 0.91 -3.76 -16.68
CA ALA A 152 0.43 -3.30 -15.38
C ALA A 152 0.93 -4.23 -14.23
N ASN A 153 2.04 -4.92 -14.45
CA ASN A 153 2.57 -5.98 -13.59
C ASN A 153 3.68 -5.49 -12.63
N ASN A 154 3.72 -4.19 -12.33
CA ASN A 154 4.59 -3.54 -11.36
C ASN A 154 6.09 -3.89 -11.57
N SER A 155 6.79 -4.43 -10.56
CA SER A 155 8.21 -4.82 -10.65
C SER A 155 8.50 -5.88 -11.73
N PHE A 156 7.50 -6.67 -12.11
CA PHE A 156 7.67 -7.70 -13.13
C PHE A 156 7.83 -7.15 -14.56
N GLY A 157 7.55 -5.85 -14.79
CA GLY A 157 7.82 -5.19 -16.09
C GLY A 157 9.27 -5.34 -16.54
N MET A 158 10.23 -5.45 -15.63
CA MET A 158 11.64 -5.68 -15.93
C MET A 158 11.89 -7.02 -16.65
N ARG A 159 11.07 -8.04 -16.39
CA ARG A 159 11.17 -9.35 -17.07
C ARG A 159 10.79 -9.29 -18.54
N PHE A 160 10.05 -8.25 -18.92
CA PHE A 160 9.63 -7.98 -20.29
C PHE A 160 10.53 -6.97 -21.01
N GLY A 161 11.72 -6.68 -20.43
CA GLY A 161 12.75 -5.87 -21.07
C GLY A 161 12.69 -4.37 -20.76
N PHE A 162 11.70 -3.90 -19.96
CA PHE A 162 11.51 -2.48 -19.72
C PHE A 162 11.98 -2.03 -18.32
N LEU A 163 12.38 -0.77 -18.23
CA LEU A 163 12.79 -0.09 -17.00
C LEU A 163 13.92 -0.81 -16.21
N GLN A 164 14.80 -1.50 -16.92
CA GLN A 164 15.99 -2.13 -16.35
C GLN A 164 16.85 -1.10 -15.61
N GLY A 165 17.25 -1.42 -14.37
CA GLY A 165 18.04 -0.54 -13.53
C GLY A 165 17.31 0.73 -13.01
N ARG A 166 16.03 0.91 -13.36
CA ARG A 166 15.21 2.06 -12.91
C ARG A 166 14.24 1.72 -11.78
N MET A 167 13.99 0.44 -11.57
CA MET A 167 13.13 -0.06 -10.48
C MET A 167 13.95 -0.94 -9.53
N LEU A 168 13.74 -0.74 -8.24
CA LEU A 168 14.27 -1.59 -7.18
C LEU A 168 13.17 -2.57 -6.75
N PRO A 169 13.27 -3.87 -7.11
CA PRO A 169 12.30 -4.86 -6.67
C PRO A 169 12.56 -5.24 -5.22
N ILE A 170 11.58 -5.01 -4.38
CA ILE A 170 11.62 -5.40 -2.97
C ILE A 170 10.41 -6.24 -2.62
N TYR A 171 10.54 -6.99 -1.54
CA TYR A 171 9.44 -7.67 -0.88
C TYR A 171 9.18 -7.04 0.48
N THR A 172 7.93 -6.81 0.81
CA THR A 172 7.50 -6.38 2.14
C THR A 172 6.65 -7.45 2.78
N TYR A 173 6.66 -7.51 4.12
CA TYR A 173 6.03 -8.59 4.87
C TYR A 173 5.04 -8.04 5.87
N ALA A 174 3.93 -8.77 6.04
CA ALA A 174 2.88 -8.43 6.98
C ALA A 174 2.39 -9.68 7.72
N SER A 175 1.89 -9.46 8.93
CA SER A 175 1.13 -10.45 9.70
C SER A 175 -0.17 -9.81 10.17
N ILE A 176 -1.21 -10.61 10.30
CA ILE A 176 -2.52 -10.19 10.81
C ILE A 176 -3.00 -11.19 11.86
N THR A 177 -3.60 -10.67 12.93
CA THR A 177 -4.17 -11.51 13.99
C THR A 177 -5.45 -12.19 13.53
N ARG A 178 -5.95 -13.17 14.28
CA ARG A 178 -7.38 -13.50 14.25
C ARG A 178 -8.22 -12.28 14.67
N PRO A 179 -9.53 -12.29 14.43
CA PRO A 179 -10.40 -11.27 15.00
C PRO A 179 -10.27 -11.22 16.54
N LEU A 180 -10.28 -10.01 17.08
CA LEU A 180 -10.29 -9.79 18.52
C LEU A 180 -11.66 -10.17 19.10
N THR A 181 -11.65 -10.82 20.27
CA THR A 181 -12.87 -11.01 21.06
C THR A 181 -13.38 -9.66 21.60
N GLU A 182 -14.61 -9.61 22.10
CA GLU A 182 -15.16 -8.40 22.70
C GLU A 182 -14.33 -7.92 23.91
N GLU A 183 -13.85 -8.86 24.72
CA GLU A 183 -12.98 -8.56 25.86
C GLU A 183 -11.62 -7.98 25.40
N GLU A 184 -11.01 -8.53 24.35
CA GLU A 184 -9.76 -8.03 23.76
C GLU A 184 -9.97 -6.64 23.14
N GLN A 185 -11.10 -6.39 22.49
CA GLN A 185 -11.46 -5.09 21.97
C GLN A 185 -11.64 -4.06 23.09
N ALA A 186 -12.28 -4.44 24.20
CA ALA A 186 -12.44 -3.59 25.37
C ALA A 186 -11.08 -3.26 26.02
N ARG A 187 -10.19 -4.25 26.14
CA ARG A 187 -8.81 -4.04 26.64
C ARG A 187 -7.96 -3.16 25.75
N LEU A 188 -8.11 -3.30 24.43
CA LEU A 188 -7.41 -2.45 23.45
C LEU A 188 -7.92 -1.02 23.55
N GLY A 189 -9.23 -0.81 23.58
CA GLY A 189 -9.83 0.51 23.47
C GLY A 189 -9.59 1.18 22.12
N GLY A 190 -9.53 2.50 22.10
CA GLY A 190 -9.30 3.28 20.89
C GLY A 190 -10.44 3.24 19.87
N LYS A 191 -10.22 3.81 18.69
CA LYS A 191 -11.23 3.79 17.62
C LYS A 191 -11.42 2.38 17.04
N PRO A 192 -12.61 2.05 16.53
CA PRO A 192 -12.92 0.69 16.08
C PRO A 192 -12.15 0.26 14.82
N PHE A 193 -11.68 1.20 14.02
CA PHE A 193 -10.80 0.96 12.87
C PHE A 193 -9.92 2.18 12.60
N TRP A 194 -8.69 1.95 12.22
CA TRP A 194 -7.70 2.98 11.95
C TRP A 194 -6.46 2.41 11.22
N GLY A 195 -5.68 3.31 10.62
CA GLY A 195 -4.37 2.98 10.06
C GLY A 195 -3.30 3.94 10.55
N ALA A 196 -2.19 3.40 11.06
CA ALA A 196 -1.02 4.15 11.47
C ALA A 196 0.19 3.73 10.64
N ILE A 197 0.82 4.71 9.96
CA ILE A 197 2.10 4.52 9.28
C ILE A 197 3.22 5.12 10.13
N PRO A 198 4.46 4.63 10.02
CA PRO A 198 5.57 5.20 10.77
C PRO A 198 5.96 6.58 10.22
N ALA A 199 6.36 7.48 11.11
CA ALA A 199 7.02 8.73 10.74
C ALA A 199 8.44 8.46 10.21
N ASP A 200 9.12 7.48 10.81
CA ASP A 200 10.43 7.04 10.34
C ASP A 200 10.32 6.17 9.07
N PRO A 201 11.21 6.38 8.08
CA PRO A 201 11.30 5.50 6.92
C PRO A 201 11.53 4.04 7.35
N PHE A 202 10.92 3.09 6.63
CA PHE A 202 11.03 1.65 6.89
C PHE A 202 10.56 1.18 8.29
N GLY A 203 9.85 2.03 9.03
CA GLY A 203 9.25 1.67 10.30
C GLY A 203 8.05 0.71 10.16
N THR A 204 7.26 0.59 11.23
CA THR A 204 6.14 -0.35 11.29
C THR A 204 4.81 0.32 10.99
N THR A 205 4.12 -0.15 9.96
CA THR A 205 2.70 0.16 9.71
C THR A 205 1.83 -0.75 10.56
N VAL A 206 0.79 -0.19 11.18
CA VAL A 206 -0.20 -0.95 11.94
C VAL A 206 -1.60 -0.53 11.50
N ARG A 207 -2.53 -1.48 11.49
CA ARG A 207 -3.94 -1.20 11.17
C ARG A 207 -4.84 -2.00 12.10
N ARG A 208 -5.91 -1.38 12.57
CA ARG A 208 -7.09 -2.08 13.09
C ARG A 208 -8.13 -2.11 11.98
N THR A 209 -8.48 -3.29 11.55
CA THR A 209 -9.41 -3.51 10.42
C THR A 209 -10.87 -3.49 10.88
N PRO A 210 -11.84 -3.23 9.98
CA PRO A 210 -13.26 -3.23 10.33
C PRO A 210 -13.78 -4.58 10.87
N ASP A 211 -13.13 -5.69 10.51
CA ASP A 211 -13.41 -7.04 11.05
C ASP A 211 -12.63 -7.33 12.35
N ASN A 212 -12.21 -6.27 13.06
CA ASN A 212 -11.56 -6.31 14.37
C ASN A 212 -10.26 -7.11 14.42
N ARG A 213 -9.41 -7.03 13.41
CA ARG A 213 -8.07 -7.62 13.40
C ARG A 213 -7.01 -6.53 13.53
N LEU A 214 -5.85 -6.91 14.05
CA LEU A 214 -4.66 -6.06 14.04
C LEU A 214 -3.66 -6.57 13.02
N LEU A 215 -3.34 -5.73 12.05
CA LEU A 215 -2.32 -5.98 11.04
C LEU A 215 -1.04 -5.22 11.40
N ILE A 216 0.09 -5.89 11.28
CA ILE A 216 1.41 -5.30 11.40
C ILE A 216 2.24 -5.56 10.14
N ARG A 217 2.85 -4.54 9.58
CA ARG A 217 3.71 -4.63 8.42
C ARG A 217 5.03 -3.90 8.70
N ASN A 218 6.09 -4.63 8.61
CA ASN A 218 7.46 -4.10 8.56
C ASN A 218 8.35 -5.09 7.81
N SER A 219 9.64 -4.82 7.82
CA SER A 219 10.65 -5.66 7.18
C SER A 219 10.55 -5.69 5.65
N PHE A 220 11.71 -5.60 5.04
CA PHE A 220 11.88 -5.60 3.60
C PHE A 220 13.03 -6.53 3.23
N SER A 221 12.95 -7.12 2.06
CA SER A 221 14.08 -7.83 1.44
C SER A 221 14.22 -7.39 -0.01
N PHE A 222 15.45 -7.33 -0.50
CA PHE A 222 15.71 -7.26 -1.93
C PHE A 222 15.32 -8.59 -2.57
N ASN A 223 14.51 -8.53 -3.60
CA ASN A 223 13.95 -9.74 -4.22
C ASN A 223 13.77 -9.56 -5.74
N PRO A 224 14.84 -9.64 -6.50
CA PRO A 224 14.81 -9.46 -7.95
C PRO A 224 13.98 -10.54 -8.67
N ASP A 225 13.87 -11.73 -8.09
CA ASP A 225 13.15 -12.86 -8.67
C ASP A 225 11.63 -12.83 -8.39
N GLY A 226 11.18 -11.95 -7.52
CA GLY A 226 9.77 -11.81 -7.15
C GLY A 226 9.18 -13.05 -6.49
N ARG A 227 10.01 -13.89 -5.85
CA ARG A 227 9.58 -15.13 -5.18
C ARG A 227 9.73 -14.99 -3.67
N SER A 228 8.65 -15.25 -2.93
CA SER A 228 8.73 -15.40 -1.48
C SER A 228 9.30 -16.77 -1.13
N GLN A 229 10.26 -16.81 -0.20
CA GLN A 229 10.79 -18.05 0.37
C GLN A 229 10.19 -18.24 1.76
N HIS A 230 9.75 -19.44 2.09
CA HIS A 230 9.10 -19.77 3.37
C HIS A 230 9.93 -19.34 4.59
N LYS A 231 11.24 -19.56 4.55
CA LYS A 231 12.17 -19.13 5.61
C LYS A 231 12.13 -17.63 5.94
N TYR A 232 11.77 -16.77 4.96
CA TYR A 232 11.62 -15.35 5.22
C TYR A 232 10.31 -15.05 5.95
N LEU A 233 9.23 -15.78 5.66
CA LEU A 233 7.96 -15.60 6.34
C LEU A 233 8.08 -15.91 7.82
N GLU A 234 8.70 -17.02 8.19
CA GLU A 234 8.97 -17.41 9.58
C GLU A 234 9.83 -16.37 10.30
N ARG A 235 10.97 -15.99 9.69
CA ARG A 235 11.87 -14.98 10.26
C ARG A 235 11.16 -13.65 10.50
N PHE A 236 10.32 -13.22 9.58
CA PHE A 236 9.62 -11.94 9.71
C PHE A 236 8.41 -12.02 10.63
N ALA A 237 7.74 -13.18 10.75
CA ALA A 237 6.72 -13.40 11.76
C ALA A 237 7.25 -13.17 13.18
N VAL A 238 8.46 -13.66 13.50
CA VAL A 238 9.13 -13.40 14.78
C VAL A 238 9.36 -11.90 15.01
N ARG A 239 9.81 -11.17 13.99
CA ARG A 239 9.99 -9.70 14.09
C ARG A 239 8.66 -8.97 14.26
N HIS A 240 7.62 -9.41 13.56
CA HIS A 240 6.28 -8.88 13.70
C HIS A 240 5.77 -9.12 15.13
N ARG A 241 6.00 -10.31 15.69
CA ARG A 241 5.61 -10.64 17.07
C ARG A 241 6.27 -9.69 18.06
N ALA A 242 7.57 -9.55 18.03
CA ALA A 242 8.30 -8.63 18.90
C ALA A 242 7.86 -7.16 18.75
N SER A 243 7.52 -6.75 17.52
CA SER A 243 7.00 -5.41 17.23
C SER A 243 5.57 -5.21 17.74
N PHE A 244 4.75 -6.26 17.67
CA PHE A 244 3.38 -6.28 18.16
C PHE A 244 3.33 -6.19 19.68
N ASP A 245 4.08 -7.03 20.39
CA ASP A 245 4.10 -7.10 21.86
C ASP A 245 4.48 -5.76 22.51
N ARG A 246 5.44 -5.05 21.91
CA ARG A 246 5.80 -3.71 22.36
C ARG A 246 4.69 -2.68 22.20
N ARG A 247 3.84 -2.83 21.19
CA ARG A 247 2.73 -1.90 20.90
C ARG A 247 1.47 -2.23 21.65
N PHE A 248 1.21 -3.50 21.85
CA PHE A 248 -0.03 -4.00 22.40
C PHE A 248 0.22 -4.96 23.58
N PRO A 249 0.93 -4.52 24.65
CA PRO A 249 1.18 -5.37 25.82
C PRO A 249 -0.09 -5.79 26.55
N MET A 250 -1.22 -5.10 26.30
CA MET A 250 -2.53 -5.45 26.84
C MET A 250 -3.19 -6.64 26.12
N LEU A 251 -2.61 -7.11 25.01
CA LEU A 251 -3.09 -8.26 24.23
C LEU A 251 -2.00 -9.36 24.17
N PRO A 252 -1.59 -9.91 25.32
CA PRO A 252 -0.63 -10.99 25.35
C PRO A 252 -1.21 -12.21 24.62
N ASP A 253 -0.32 -13.00 24.00
CA ASP A 253 -0.66 -14.28 23.38
C ASP A 253 -1.67 -14.24 22.22
N LEU A 254 -2.07 -13.06 21.76
CA LEU A 254 -2.95 -12.94 20.59
C LEU A 254 -2.21 -13.43 19.32
N PRO A 255 -2.59 -14.58 18.71
CA PRO A 255 -1.85 -15.17 17.62
C PRO A 255 -2.01 -14.40 16.32
N PHE A 256 -0.98 -14.44 15.47
CA PHE A 256 -1.15 -14.14 14.06
C PHE A 256 -1.80 -15.35 13.37
N GLU A 257 -2.87 -15.09 12.63
CA GLU A 257 -3.53 -16.11 11.83
C GLU A 257 -2.85 -16.27 10.48
N TYR A 258 -2.40 -15.15 9.90
CA TYR A 258 -1.71 -15.14 8.62
C TYR A 258 -0.43 -14.32 8.66
N THR A 259 0.58 -14.82 7.96
CA THR A 259 1.81 -14.06 7.60
C THR A 259 2.08 -14.24 6.12
N TRP A 260 2.31 -13.14 5.43
CA TRP A 260 2.56 -13.17 3.98
C TRP A 260 3.58 -12.12 3.56
N GLY A 261 4.01 -12.20 2.31
CA GLY A 261 4.84 -11.19 1.68
C GLY A 261 4.28 -10.77 0.32
N GLY A 262 4.65 -9.59 -0.12
CA GLY A 262 4.23 -9.06 -1.41
C GLY A 262 5.34 -8.29 -2.12
N ALA A 263 5.38 -8.46 -3.45
CA ALA A 263 6.32 -7.75 -4.30
C ALA A 263 5.93 -6.28 -4.46
N LEU A 264 6.92 -5.42 -4.44
CA LEU A 264 6.79 -3.97 -4.57
C LEU A 264 7.97 -3.46 -5.42
N ALA A 265 7.72 -2.46 -6.27
CA ALA A 265 8.77 -1.73 -6.94
C ALA A 265 8.92 -0.33 -6.35
N LEU A 266 10.15 0.09 -6.12
CA LEU A 266 10.50 1.46 -5.77
C LEU A 266 11.33 2.08 -6.89
N SER A 267 11.09 3.35 -7.21
CA SER A 267 11.94 4.16 -8.06
C SER A 267 12.76 5.15 -7.26
N ARG A 268 13.86 5.64 -7.83
CA ARG A 268 14.74 6.61 -7.17
C ARG A 268 14.04 7.95 -6.88
N ASN A 269 13.17 8.37 -7.78
CA ASN A 269 12.42 9.64 -7.67
C ASN A 269 11.07 9.50 -6.97
N HIS A 270 10.73 8.32 -6.46
CA HIS A 270 9.44 8.00 -5.84
C HIS A 270 8.21 8.21 -6.75
N GLU A 271 8.39 8.30 -8.06
CA GLU A 271 7.32 8.40 -9.03
C GLU A 271 7.08 7.06 -9.74
N GLY A 272 5.81 6.74 -10.00
CA GLY A 272 5.42 5.63 -10.86
C GLY A 272 5.72 5.94 -12.31
N TYR A 273 5.83 4.91 -13.13
CA TYR A 273 5.91 5.07 -14.58
C TYR A 273 4.52 4.87 -15.19
N PHE A 274 4.11 5.83 -15.99
CA PHE A 274 2.90 5.74 -16.81
C PHE A 274 3.18 6.35 -18.19
N GLY A 275 3.01 5.56 -19.26
CA GLY A 275 3.24 6.03 -20.62
C GLY A 275 3.79 4.97 -21.57
N GLU A 276 4.26 5.41 -22.72
CA GLU A 276 4.81 4.57 -23.77
C GLU A 276 6.20 4.03 -23.37
N LEU A 277 6.36 2.71 -23.49
CA LEU A 277 7.62 1.99 -23.23
C LEU A 277 8.37 1.68 -24.53
N GLY A 278 7.66 1.60 -25.62
CA GLY A 278 8.14 1.31 -26.96
C GLY A 278 6.96 1.25 -27.96
N PRO A 279 7.21 1.05 -29.24
CA PRO A 279 6.15 1.03 -30.25
C PRO A 279 5.01 0.07 -29.85
N ASN A 280 3.80 0.59 -29.71
CA ASN A 280 2.60 -0.14 -29.30
C ASN A 280 2.65 -0.80 -27.90
N VAL A 281 3.65 -0.45 -27.06
CA VAL A 281 3.79 -0.97 -25.70
C VAL A 281 3.73 0.17 -24.70
N TYR A 282 2.83 0.06 -23.75
CA TYR A 282 2.59 1.03 -22.69
C TYR A 282 2.81 0.40 -21.31
N GLY A 283 3.05 1.20 -20.31
CA GLY A 283 3.24 0.72 -18.94
C GLY A 283 2.57 1.58 -17.88
N ALA A 284 2.01 0.92 -16.88
CA ALA A 284 1.61 1.47 -15.59
C ALA A 284 2.35 0.69 -14.51
N LEU A 285 3.59 1.09 -14.21
CA LEU A 285 4.56 0.30 -13.46
C LEU A 285 5.13 1.09 -12.29
N CYS A 286 5.81 0.40 -11.37
CA CYS A 286 6.54 1.02 -10.25
C CYS A 286 5.64 1.81 -9.29
N CYS A 287 4.73 1.13 -8.61
CA CYS A 287 3.70 1.76 -7.77
C CYS A 287 4.24 2.50 -6.52
N ASN A 288 5.50 2.33 -6.12
CA ASN A 288 6.10 2.93 -4.91
C ASN A 288 5.26 2.75 -3.62
N GLY A 289 4.42 1.70 -3.55
CA GLY A 289 3.48 1.49 -2.45
C GLY A 289 2.22 2.36 -2.47
N LEU A 290 1.99 3.14 -3.52
CA LEU A 290 0.85 4.05 -3.70
C LEU A 290 -0.10 3.59 -4.83
N GLY A 291 -0.01 2.32 -5.23
CA GLY A 291 -0.65 1.81 -6.45
C GLY A 291 -2.17 1.84 -6.44
N VAL A 292 -2.84 1.76 -5.29
CA VAL A 292 -4.32 1.74 -5.25
C VAL A 292 -4.90 3.03 -5.81
N THR A 293 -4.54 4.20 -5.29
CA THR A 293 -5.09 5.47 -5.77
C THR A 293 -4.46 5.93 -7.09
N ARG A 294 -3.13 5.89 -7.19
CA ARG A 294 -2.44 6.33 -8.41
C ARG A 294 -2.73 5.40 -9.59
N GLY A 295 -2.73 4.09 -9.38
CA GLY A 295 -3.08 3.12 -10.41
C GLY A 295 -4.50 3.29 -10.92
N THR A 296 -5.47 3.60 -10.05
CA THR A 296 -6.84 3.91 -10.47
C THR A 296 -6.93 5.19 -11.29
N ALA A 297 -6.18 6.25 -10.90
CA ALA A 297 -6.22 7.52 -11.63
C ALA A 297 -5.51 7.46 -13.00
N THR A 298 -4.65 6.48 -13.23
CA THR A 298 -3.88 6.32 -14.47
C THR A 298 -4.40 5.19 -15.35
N GLY A 299 -5.19 4.26 -14.82
CA GLY A 299 -5.86 3.20 -15.59
C GLY A 299 -7.18 3.64 -16.12
#